data_770596b146b00476d4d383e7ae3b09cb
#
_entry.id   770596b146b00476d4d383e7ae3b09cb
#
_cell.length_a   1.000
_cell.length_b   1.000
_cell.length_c   1.000
_cell.angle_alpha   90.00
_cell.angle_beta   90.00
_cell.angle_gamma   90.00
#
_symmetry.space_group_name_H-M   'P 1'
#
loop_
_entity.id
_entity.type
_entity.pdbx_description
1 polymer ?
#
loop_
_entity_poly.entity_id
_entity_poly.type
_entity_poly.pdbx_seq_one_letter_code
_entity_poly.pdbx_strand_id
1 'polypeptide(L)'
;LPIMCTMTVEADGSIFSGGNAIEASVSLEAAGADAVGINCSVGPDQLVSVVRSIKENVSIPVIAKPNAGMPTIDDKGQAVYSMNAEDFASYMKVLIESGASVVGGCCGTTPAFIKALHDSIR
;
A
#
# COMPACT_ATOMS: atom_id res chain seq x y z
N LEU A 1 -14.99 -3.22 17.91
CA LEU A 1 -14.53 -3.54 16.55
C LEU A 1 -13.17 -2.91 16.28
N PRO A 2 -12.28 -3.63 15.60
CA PRO A 2 -11.00 -3.05 15.18
C PRO A 2 -11.20 -1.90 14.20
N ILE A 3 -10.37 -0.87 14.33
CA ILE A 3 -10.38 0.30 13.45
C ILE A 3 -9.10 0.29 12.64
N MET A 4 -9.24 0.17 11.33
CA MET A 4 -8.13 0.19 10.38
C MET A 4 -8.23 1.45 9.51
N CYS A 5 -7.20 2.27 9.53
CA CYS A 5 -7.15 3.53 8.80
C CYS A 5 -6.08 3.49 7.73
N THR A 6 -6.46 3.78 6.48
CA THR A 6 -5.50 3.90 5.39
C THR A 6 -5.65 5.25 4.71
N MET A 7 -4.59 5.69 4.05
CA MET A 7 -4.57 6.96 3.33
C MET A 7 -3.85 6.81 1.99
N THR A 8 -4.21 7.65 1.05
CA THR A 8 -3.54 7.73 -0.25
C THR A 8 -2.38 8.71 -0.16
N VAL A 9 -1.21 8.29 -0.62
CA VAL A 9 0.02 9.08 -0.55
C VAL A 9 0.71 9.12 -1.90
N GLU A 10 1.60 10.09 -2.07
CA GLU A 10 2.54 10.11 -3.18
C GLU A 10 3.75 9.22 -2.86
N ALA A 11 4.61 9.00 -3.86
CA ALA A 11 5.80 8.14 -3.69
C ALA A 11 6.76 8.65 -2.61
N ASP A 12 6.76 9.97 -2.35
CA ASP A 12 7.57 10.59 -1.30
C ASP A 12 6.92 10.52 0.10
N GLY A 13 5.72 9.96 0.20
CA GLY A 13 4.97 9.87 1.44
C GLY A 13 4.07 11.05 1.76
N SER A 14 4.04 12.07 0.89
CA SER A 14 3.17 13.23 1.10
C SER A 14 1.70 12.90 0.85
N ILE A 15 0.81 13.55 1.60
CA ILE A 15 -0.64 13.40 1.46
C ILE A 15 -1.17 14.59 0.66
N PHE A 16 -2.07 14.32 -0.27
CA PHE A 16 -2.61 15.33 -1.18
C PHE A 16 -3.22 16.54 -0.44
N SER A 17 -3.86 16.31 0.69
CA SER A 17 -4.48 17.37 1.49
C SER A 17 -3.51 18.11 2.42
N GLY A 18 -2.24 17.75 2.41
CA GLY A 18 -1.21 18.33 3.27
C GLY A 18 -0.69 17.35 4.31
N GLY A 19 0.57 17.52 4.71
CA GLY A 19 1.22 16.63 5.65
C GLY A 19 1.82 15.40 4.98
N ASN A 20 2.19 14.42 5.79
CA ASN A 20 2.78 13.18 5.31
C ASN A 20 2.21 11.96 6.04
N ALA A 21 2.46 10.78 5.46
CA ALA A 21 1.94 9.51 5.95
C ALA A 21 2.43 9.17 7.36
N ILE A 22 3.64 9.57 7.72
CA ILE A 22 4.22 9.27 9.03
C ILE A 22 3.50 10.04 10.12
N GLU A 23 3.35 11.35 9.96
CA GLU A 23 2.63 12.20 10.91
C GLU A 23 1.16 11.78 11.05
N ALA A 24 0.52 11.47 9.93
CA ALA A 24 -0.87 11.03 9.93
C ALA A 24 -1.02 9.67 10.64
N SER A 25 -0.10 8.74 10.42
CA SER A 25 -0.13 7.42 11.05
C SER A 25 0.05 7.53 12.57
N VAL A 26 0.99 8.36 13.02
CA VAL A 26 1.22 8.60 14.44
C VAL A 26 -0.02 9.22 15.09
N SER A 27 -0.65 10.19 14.43
CA SER A 27 -1.87 10.82 14.92
C SER A 27 -3.04 9.86 15.01
N LEU A 28 -3.20 8.99 14.00
CA LEU A 28 -4.26 7.97 13.97
C LEU A 28 -4.05 6.92 15.06
N GLU A 29 -2.82 6.49 15.29
CA GLU A 29 -2.51 5.58 16.41
C GLU A 29 -2.87 6.23 17.74
N ALA A 30 -2.47 7.48 17.94
CA ALA A 30 -2.80 8.22 19.16
C ALA A 30 -4.32 8.39 19.36
N ALA A 31 -5.07 8.47 18.26
CA ALA A 31 -6.53 8.59 18.29
C ALA A 31 -7.25 7.26 18.53
N GLY A 32 -6.52 6.13 18.53
CA GLY A 32 -7.08 4.81 18.85
C GLY A 32 -7.21 3.84 17.69
N ALA A 33 -6.60 4.10 16.55
CA ALA A 33 -6.60 3.15 15.44
C ALA A 33 -5.85 1.87 15.82
N ASP A 34 -6.36 0.73 15.37
CA ASP A 34 -5.77 -0.59 15.66
C ASP A 34 -4.76 -0.99 14.57
N ALA A 35 -4.85 -0.40 13.39
CA ALA A 35 -3.88 -0.56 12.30
C ALA A 35 -3.92 0.68 11.41
N VAL A 36 -2.80 1.05 10.83
CA VAL A 36 -2.69 2.21 9.94
C VAL A 36 -1.87 1.84 8.71
N GLY A 37 -2.05 2.56 7.64
CA GLY A 37 -1.25 2.35 6.44
C GLY A 37 -1.72 3.12 5.23
N ILE A 38 -1.46 2.54 4.08
CA ILE A 38 -1.65 3.18 2.79
C ILE A 38 -2.52 2.32 1.87
N ASN A 39 -3.28 3.00 1.03
CA ASN A 39 -4.06 2.35 -0.03
C ASN A 39 -3.93 3.16 -1.32
N CYS A 40 -4.22 2.54 -2.44
CA CYS A 40 -4.08 3.15 -3.77
C CYS A 40 -2.66 3.70 -3.96
N SER A 41 -2.54 4.97 -4.24
CA SER A 41 -1.28 5.71 -4.37
C SER A 41 -0.57 5.39 -5.67
N VAL A 42 0.52 4.68 -5.55
CA VAL A 42 1.36 4.21 -6.65
C VAL A 42 1.51 2.69 -6.54
N GLY A 43 2.34 2.10 -7.36
CA GLY A 43 2.63 0.66 -7.24
C GLY A 43 3.49 0.34 -6.02
N PRO A 44 3.55 -0.94 -5.63
CA PRO A 44 4.28 -1.35 -4.44
C PRO A 44 5.79 -1.10 -4.53
N ASP A 45 6.33 -1.05 -5.74
CA ASP A 45 7.75 -0.76 -5.99
C ASP A 45 8.18 0.62 -5.49
N GLN A 46 7.27 1.58 -5.40
CA GLN A 46 7.55 2.95 -5.00
C GLN A 46 7.19 3.26 -3.55
N LEU A 47 6.74 2.28 -2.78
CA LEU A 47 6.22 2.49 -1.43
C LEU A 47 7.08 1.87 -0.32
N VAL A 48 8.21 1.28 -0.65
CA VAL A 48 9.09 0.60 0.32
C VAL A 48 9.54 1.54 1.43
N SER A 49 10.03 2.72 1.07
CA SER A 49 10.49 3.70 2.06
C SER A 49 9.34 4.24 2.92
N VAL A 50 8.17 4.44 2.34
CA VAL A 50 6.99 4.92 3.07
C VAL A 50 6.55 3.89 4.11
N VAL A 51 6.42 2.62 3.72
CA VAL A 51 6.03 1.54 4.63
C VAL A 51 7.04 1.40 5.76
N ARG A 52 8.33 1.42 5.43
CA ARG A 52 9.39 1.34 6.44
C ARG A 52 9.33 2.49 7.43
N SER A 53 9.16 3.71 6.93
CA SER A 53 9.06 4.90 7.77
C SER A 53 7.84 4.89 8.69
N ILE A 54 6.70 4.43 8.19
CA ILE A 54 5.51 4.27 9.04
C ILE A 54 5.81 3.24 10.13
N LYS A 55 6.36 2.09 9.76
CA LYS A 55 6.65 1.02 10.71
C LYS A 55 7.61 1.46 11.82
N GLU A 56 8.57 2.30 11.50
CA GLU A 56 9.53 2.82 12.48
C GLU A 56 8.89 3.79 13.49
N ASN A 57 7.73 4.36 13.15
CA ASN A 57 7.10 5.43 13.95
C ASN A 57 5.79 5.01 14.63
N VAL A 58 5.27 3.82 14.36
CA VAL A 58 4.06 3.30 15.00
C VAL A 58 4.32 1.95 15.64
N SER A 59 3.50 1.60 16.65
CA SER A 59 3.58 0.30 17.34
C SER A 59 2.50 -0.68 16.88
N ILE A 60 1.55 -0.22 16.09
CA ILE A 60 0.43 -1.02 15.57
C ILE A 60 0.77 -1.59 14.18
N PRO A 61 0.02 -2.61 13.71
CA PRO A 61 0.24 -3.17 12.38
C PRO A 61 0.15 -2.14 11.27
N VAL A 62 0.97 -2.33 10.24
CA VAL A 62 1.00 -1.46 9.06
C VAL A 62 0.30 -2.15 7.89
N ILE A 63 -0.60 -1.42 7.25
CA ILE A 63 -1.40 -1.90 6.12
C ILE A 63 -0.79 -1.38 4.82
N ALA A 64 -0.69 -2.24 3.81
CA ALA A 64 -0.27 -1.84 2.46
C ALA A 64 -1.20 -2.45 1.42
N LYS A 65 -1.96 -1.61 0.72
CA LYS A 65 -2.89 -2.00 -0.34
C LYS A 65 -2.67 -1.12 -1.58
N PRO A 66 -1.53 -1.24 -2.26
CA PRO A 66 -1.21 -0.37 -3.40
C PRO A 66 -1.94 -0.76 -4.68
N ASN A 67 -1.81 0.10 -5.68
CA ASN A 67 -2.26 -0.18 -7.05
C ASN A 67 -1.36 -1.24 -7.70
N ALA A 68 -1.85 -1.82 -8.79
CA ALA A 68 -1.08 -2.73 -9.64
C ALA A 68 -0.09 -1.95 -10.53
N GLY A 69 0.69 -1.05 -9.95
CA GLY A 69 1.57 -0.13 -10.64
C GLY A 69 0.86 1.15 -11.05
N MET A 70 1.39 1.84 -12.04
CA MET A 70 0.84 3.10 -12.53
C MET A 70 -0.14 2.87 -13.67
N PRO A 71 -1.28 3.58 -13.67
CA PRO A 71 -2.24 3.47 -14.76
C PRO A 71 -1.76 4.22 -16.00
N THR A 72 -2.05 3.65 -17.18
CA THR A 72 -1.96 4.32 -18.47
C THR A 72 -3.31 4.16 -19.18
N ILE A 73 -3.59 5.04 -20.13
CA ILE A 73 -4.83 4.96 -20.91
C ILE A 73 -4.52 4.29 -22.23
N ASP A 74 -5.25 3.22 -22.56
CA ASP A 74 -5.09 2.51 -23.83
C ASP A 74 -5.83 3.22 -24.98
N ASP A 75 -5.76 2.65 -26.19
CA ASP A 75 -6.40 3.20 -27.40
C ASP A 75 -7.93 3.27 -27.27
N LYS A 76 -8.53 2.52 -26.34
CA LYS A 76 -9.97 2.48 -26.12
C LYS A 76 -10.41 3.39 -24.96
N GLY A 77 -9.47 4.17 -24.39
CA GLY A 77 -9.75 5.05 -23.26
C GLY A 77 -9.86 4.34 -21.92
N GLN A 78 -9.41 3.08 -21.84
CA GLN A 78 -9.46 2.29 -20.61
C GLN A 78 -8.15 2.37 -19.85
N ALA A 79 -8.23 2.33 -18.53
CA ALA A 79 -7.04 2.31 -17.67
C ALA A 79 -6.37 0.93 -17.72
N VAL A 80 -5.08 0.92 -17.99
CA VAL A 80 -4.24 -0.28 -17.99
C VAL A 80 -3.11 -0.07 -16.97
N TYR A 81 -2.88 -1.06 -16.11
CA TYR A 81 -1.89 -0.97 -15.05
C TYR A 81 -0.59 -1.67 -15.45
N SER A 82 0.54 -1.13 -14.99
CA SER A 82 1.86 -1.51 -15.46
C SER A 82 2.37 -2.86 -14.95
N MET A 83 1.80 -3.37 -13.86
CA MET A 83 2.27 -4.63 -13.26
C MET A 83 1.38 -5.81 -13.58
N ASN A 84 1.98 -6.97 -13.78
CA ASN A 84 1.28 -8.24 -13.77
C ASN A 84 1.21 -8.80 -12.33
N ALA A 85 0.48 -9.90 -12.14
CA ALA A 85 0.26 -10.48 -10.82
C ALA A 85 1.56 -10.96 -10.16
N GLU A 86 2.48 -11.50 -10.94
CA GLU A 86 3.75 -12.03 -10.42
C GLU A 86 4.67 -10.91 -9.94
N ASP A 87 4.81 -9.85 -10.72
CA ASP A 87 5.62 -8.69 -10.34
C ASP A 87 5.03 -8.00 -9.11
N PHE A 88 3.72 -7.83 -9.10
CA PHE A 88 3.02 -7.27 -7.95
C PHE A 88 3.32 -8.07 -6.68
N ALA A 89 3.18 -9.40 -6.74
CA ALA A 89 3.44 -10.27 -5.59
C ALA A 89 4.89 -10.15 -5.11
N SER A 90 5.85 -10.06 -6.03
CA SER A 90 7.26 -9.91 -5.70
C SER A 90 7.55 -8.60 -4.95
N TYR A 91 6.99 -7.50 -5.43
CA TYR A 91 7.16 -6.20 -4.76
C TYR A 91 6.42 -6.14 -3.43
N MET A 92 5.24 -6.77 -3.34
CA MET A 92 4.50 -6.85 -2.07
C MET A 92 5.30 -7.60 -1.01
N LYS A 93 6.06 -8.61 -1.41
CA LYS A 93 6.95 -9.33 -0.50
C LYS A 93 8.00 -8.41 0.11
N VAL A 94 8.54 -7.49 -0.69
CA VAL A 94 9.48 -6.47 -0.21
C VAL A 94 8.79 -5.54 0.81
N LEU A 95 7.53 -5.16 0.57
CA LEU A 95 6.77 -4.36 1.54
C LEU A 95 6.54 -5.09 2.85
N ILE A 96 6.27 -6.39 2.80
CA ILE A 96 6.13 -7.22 4.01
C ILE A 96 7.46 -7.25 4.79
N GLU A 97 8.57 -7.46 4.11
CA GLU A 97 9.90 -7.44 4.72
C GLU A 97 10.23 -6.07 5.30
N SER A 98 9.65 -5.00 4.76
CA SER A 98 9.83 -3.63 5.22
C SER A 98 8.93 -3.26 6.40
N GLY A 99 7.96 -4.13 6.76
CA GLY A 99 7.14 -3.94 7.94
C GLY A 99 5.62 -4.01 7.75
N ALA A 100 5.13 -4.20 6.53
CA ALA A 100 3.69 -4.37 6.30
C ALA A 100 3.22 -5.71 6.86
N SER A 101 2.16 -5.69 7.66
CA SER A 101 1.56 -6.88 8.28
C SER A 101 0.21 -7.25 7.68
N VAL A 102 -0.51 -6.27 7.15
CA VAL A 102 -1.79 -6.47 6.48
C VAL A 102 -1.63 -6.00 5.04
N VAL A 103 -1.82 -6.90 4.09
CA VAL A 103 -1.54 -6.61 2.68
C VAL A 103 -2.72 -6.97 1.80
N GLY A 104 -2.83 -6.27 0.69
CA GLY A 104 -3.87 -6.48 -0.29
C GLY A 104 -3.59 -5.64 -1.52
N GLY A 105 -4.64 -5.26 -2.23
CA GLY A 105 -4.49 -4.46 -3.43
C GLY A 105 -5.57 -3.41 -3.56
N CYS A 106 -5.39 -2.50 -4.50
CA CYS A 106 -6.34 -1.44 -4.83
C CYS A 106 -6.56 -1.42 -6.34
N CYS A 107 -6.48 -0.28 -6.98
CA CYS A 107 -6.80 -0.15 -8.41
C CYS A 107 -5.91 -1.04 -9.29
N GLY A 108 -6.51 -1.70 -10.24
CA GLY A 108 -5.83 -2.60 -11.17
C GLY A 108 -5.56 -4.00 -10.64
N THR A 109 -5.77 -4.26 -9.35
CA THR A 109 -5.62 -5.60 -8.79
C THR A 109 -6.89 -6.42 -8.97
N THR A 110 -6.73 -7.70 -9.25
CA THR A 110 -7.81 -8.66 -9.48
C THR A 110 -7.62 -9.84 -8.53
N PRO A 111 -8.58 -10.79 -8.47
CA PRO A 111 -8.38 -12.02 -7.69
C PRO A 111 -7.09 -12.76 -8.02
N ALA A 112 -6.64 -12.72 -9.29
CA ALA A 112 -5.37 -13.34 -9.68
C ALA A 112 -4.16 -12.71 -8.98
N PHE A 113 -4.19 -11.38 -8.77
CA PHE A 113 -3.14 -10.66 -8.04
C PHE A 113 -3.11 -11.10 -6.58
N ILE A 114 -4.27 -11.18 -5.95
CA ILE A 114 -4.37 -11.61 -4.54
C ILE A 114 -3.93 -13.06 -4.38
N LYS A 115 -4.29 -13.93 -5.34
CA LYS A 115 -3.85 -15.32 -5.32
C LYS A 115 -2.34 -15.41 -5.42
N ALA A 116 -1.72 -14.69 -6.35
CA ALA A 116 -0.27 -14.68 -6.51
C ALA A 116 0.43 -14.18 -5.24
N LEU A 117 -0.12 -13.13 -4.62
CA LEU A 117 0.40 -12.60 -3.36
C LEU A 117 0.32 -13.65 -2.25
N HIS A 118 -0.84 -14.26 -2.08
CA HIS A 118 -1.05 -15.32 -1.07
C HIS A 118 -0.06 -16.48 -1.26
N ASP A 119 0.08 -16.95 -2.50
CA ASP A 119 0.96 -18.08 -2.80
C ASP A 119 2.45 -17.72 -2.55
N SER A 120 2.83 -16.45 -2.69
CA SER A 120 4.22 -16.01 -2.51
C SER A 120 4.62 -15.86 -1.04
N ILE A 121 3.66 -15.68 -0.14
CA ILE A 121 3.93 -15.44 1.30
C ILE A 121 3.57 -16.64 2.18
N ARG A 122 3.06 -17.70 1.59
CA ARG A 122 2.73 -18.95 2.30
C ARG A 122 3.97 -19.64 2.82
#